data_b152d4efc228593790295fb0a8a7c659
#
_entry.id   b152d4efc228593790295fb0a8a7c659
#
_cell.length_a   1.000
_cell.length_b   1.000
_cell.length_c   1.000
_cell.angle_alpha   90.00
_cell.angle_beta   90.00
_cell.angle_gamma   90.00
#
_symmetry.space_group_name_H-M   'P 1'
#
loop_
_entity.id
_entity.type
_entity.pdbx_description
1 polymer ?
#
loop_
_entity_poly.entity_id
_entity_poly.type
_entity_poly.pdbx_seq_one_letter_code
_entity_poly.pdbx_strand_id
1 'polypeptide(L)'
;MAVNKITVEDFLLLSKNLLVLDVRSPGEFKHAHIPNAYNLPLFNDEERAKIGTAYKQQSREEAIKFGLDFFGPNMRTLVENVERIVAGYGEGVSSLRLRVTGLDNPKKNISTIKKNKAVVKDVQVFNPQPATSQPPTILVHCWRGGMRSAAVAWLLDLYGFKVYTLIGGYKAYRNWALEQFAKEYNFRIIGGYTGSGKTLLLHALEKENNAIVDLEGLAHHKGSALGALGNPPQPTQEMFENLLAEKLSTINHQPSTTIYLEDESQRIGNLQIPIQLWYCMRKAPVYFVDIPFEERLNYLTDEYGIHPKEKLVNAIMRIQKRLGGLETQNAINFLLENNFKESFRILLHYYDKWYTKGLYNRENAENLIKNIAATLVNTEQNIELIKLNNI
;
A
#
# COMPACT_ATOMS: atom_id res chain seq x y z
N MET A 1 28.96 -22.87 -1.76
CA MET A 1 29.01 -21.82 -2.81
C MET A 1 28.82 -20.47 -2.17
N ALA A 2 29.31 -19.39 -2.74
CA ALA A 2 29.18 -18.07 -2.13
C ALA A 2 27.79 -17.48 -2.48
N VAL A 3 27.00 -17.16 -1.47
CA VAL A 3 25.73 -16.45 -1.65
C VAL A 3 25.99 -15.09 -2.27
N ASN A 4 25.39 -14.79 -3.40
CA ASN A 4 25.56 -13.53 -4.13
C ASN A 4 24.87 -12.38 -3.40
N LYS A 5 25.60 -11.30 -3.15
CA LYS A 5 25.08 -10.07 -2.55
C LYS A 5 24.91 -9.03 -3.63
N ILE A 6 23.74 -8.35 -3.68
CA ILE A 6 23.42 -7.33 -4.69
C ILE A 6 22.98 -6.03 -4.02
N THR A 7 23.09 -4.92 -4.77
CA THR A 7 22.68 -3.59 -4.35
C THR A 7 21.15 -3.49 -4.25
N VAL A 8 20.63 -2.39 -3.72
CA VAL A 8 19.18 -2.17 -3.64
C VAL A 8 18.57 -1.97 -5.03
N GLU A 9 19.28 -1.32 -5.93
CA GLU A 9 18.86 -1.07 -7.31
C GLU A 9 18.73 -2.38 -8.09
N ASP A 10 19.77 -3.23 -8.04
CA ASP A 10 19.75 -4.55 -8.69
C ASP A 10 18.68 -5.45 -8.07
N PHE A 11 18.53 -5.40 -6.75
CA PHE A 11 17.50 -6.16 -6.03
C PHE A 11 16.10 -5.77 -6.50
N LEU A 12 15.79 -4.48 -6.59
CA LEU A 12 14.50 -3.97 -7.04
C LEU A 12 14.25 -4.22 -8.53
N LEU A 13 15.30 -4.19 -9.35
CA LEU A 13 15.18 -4.56 -10.76
C LEU A 13 14.75 -6.04 -10.90
N LEU A 14 15.41 -6.92 -10.16
CA LEU A 14 15.13 -8.35 -10.17
C LEU A 14 13.80 -8.71 -9.49
N SER A 15 13.39 -7.97 -8.46
CA SER A 15 12.13 -8.23 -7.71
C SER A 15 10.86 -8.08 -8.55
N LYS A 16 10.95 -7.41 -9.70
CA LYS A 16 9.83 -7.31 -10.64
C LYS A 16 9.37 -8.68 -11.18
N ASN A 17 10.31 -9.63 -11.30
CA ASN A 17 10.09 -10.93 -11.93
C ASN A 17 10.46 -12.12 -11.04
N LEU A 18 11.12 -11.89 -9.91
CA LEU A 18 11.61 -12.94 -9.03
C LEU A 18 10.93 -12.89 -7.67
N LEU A 19 10.80 -14.06 -7.04
CA LEU A 19 10.28 -14.21 -5.69
C LEU A 19 11.20 -13.51 -4.69
N VAL A 20 10.61 -12.65 -3.86
CA VAL A 20 11.27 -11.97 -2.74
C VAL A 20 10.83 -12.58 -1.43
N LEU A 21 11.77 -13.06 -0.62
CA LEU A 21 11.55 -13.62 0.71
C LEU A 21 12.07 -12.65 1.78
N ASP A 22 11.17 -12.19 2.63
CA ASP A 22 11.51 -11.46 3.85
C ASP A 22 11.59 -12.42 5.02
N VAL A 23 12.81 -12.64 5.53
CA VAL A 23 13.07 -13.58 6.64
C VAL A 23 13.04 -12.91 8.01
N ARG A 24 12.46 -11.71 8.12
CA ARG A 24 12.18 -11.06 9.39
C ARG A 24 11.00 -11.73 10.09
N SER A 25 10.83 -11.44 11.39
CA SER A 25 9.70 -11.97 12.15
C SER A 25 8.35 -11.46 11.61
N PRO A 26 7.24 -12.18 11.91
CA PRO A 26 5.91 -11.77 11.43
C PRO A 26 5.52 -10.34 11.83
N GLY A 27 5.86 -9.91 13.06
CA GLY A 27 5.59 -8.55 13.53
C GLY A 27 6.41 -7.50 12.79
N GLU A 28 7.69 -7.76 12.50
CA GLU A 28 8.52 -6.88 11.67
C GLU A 28 7.93 -6.73 10.26
N PHE A 29 7.49 -7.83 9.65
CA PHE A 29 6.87 -7.85 8.32
C PHE A 29 5.51 -7.13 8.29
N LYS A 30 4.64 -7.42 9.25
CA LYS A 30 3.32 -6.81 9.37
C LYS A 30 3.40 -5.29 9.56
N HIS A 31 4.42 -4.81 10.26
CA HIS A 31 4.63 -3.38 10.43
C HIS A 31 4.89 -2.70 9.08
N ALA A 32 5.89 -3.16 8.36
CA ALA A 32 6.18 -2.72 6.98
C ALA A 32 7.18 -3.68 6.31
N HIS A 33 7.10 -3.83 5.00
CA HIS A 33 7.95 -4.71 4.21
C HIS A 33 8.23 -4.13 2.82
N ILE A 34 9.13 -4.73 2.07
CA ILE A 34 9.30 -4.46 0.65
C ILE A 34 8.01 -4.91 -0.05
N PRO A 35 7.31 -4.06 -0.80
CA PRO A 35 6.10 -4.46 -1.50
C PRO A 35 6.32 -5.74 -2.31
N ASN A 36 5.29 -6.58 -2.36
CA ASN A 36 5.32 -7.88 -3.03
C ASN A 36 6.26 -8.95 -2.43
N ALA A 37 6.96 -8.68 -1.33
CA ALA A 37 7.72 -9.71 -0.62
C ALA A 37 6.79 -10.70 0.11
N TYR A 38 7.25 -11.96 0.22
CA TYR A 38 6.60 -12.99 1.03
C TYR A 38 7.32 -13.11 2.37
N ASN A 39 6.57 -13.20 3.46
CA ASN A 39 7.17 -13.44 4.76
C ASN A 39 7.52 -14.92 4.90
N LEU A 40 8.82 -15.21 5.03
CA LEU A 40 9.36 -16.51 5.41
C LEU A 40 10.16 -16.35 6.71
N PRO A 41 9.51 -16.20 7.86
CA PRO A 41 10.20 -15.85 9.08
C PRO A 41 11.19 -16.96 9.49
N LEU A 42 12.45 -16.55 9.69
CA LEU A 42 13.46 -17.44 10.28
C LEU A 42 13.16 -17.70 11.75
N PHE A 43 12.60 -16.68 12.43
CA PHE A 43 12.19 -16.70 13.83
C PHE A 43 10.81 -16.08 13.97
N ASN A 44 9.98 -16.61 14.86
CA ASN A 44 8.77 -15.93 15.30
C ASN A 44 9.11 -14.71 16.18
N ASP A 45 8.10 -13.93 16.59
CA ASP A 45 8.33 -12.68 17.33
C ASP A 45 8.95 -12.94 18.72
N GLU A 46 8.57 -14.02 19.40
CA GLU A 46 9.11 -14.41 20.72
C GLU A 46 10.57 -14.88 20.63
N GLU A 47 10.88 -15.74 19.67
CA GLU A 47 12.23 -16.21 19.39
C GLU A 47 13.15 -15.05 19.02
N ARG A 48 12.66 -14.18 18.14
CA ARG A 48 13.38 -12.95 17.74
C ARG A 48 13.64 -12.04 18.93
N ALA A 49 12.68 -11.90 19.86
CA ALA A 49 12.85 -11.11 21.07
C ALA A 49 13.91 -11.70 22.00
N LYS A 50 13.89 -13.04 22.22
CA LYS A 50 14.89 -13.76 23.02
C LYS A 50 16.31 -13.58 22.46
N ILE A 51 16.47 -13.81 21.14
CA ILE A 51 17.77 -13.61 20.46
C ILE A 51 18.24 -12.16 20.57
N GLY A 52 17.33 -11.19 20.38
CA GLY A 52 17.63 -9.77 20.47
C GLY A 52 18.06 -9.33 21.89
N THR A 53 17.46 -9.92 22.92
CA THR A 53 17.82 -9.69 24.33
C THR A 53 19.18 -10.28 24.65
N ALA A 54 19.44 -11.53 24.25
CA ALA A 54 20.74 -12.18 24.44
C ALA A 54 21.86 -11.37 23.75
N TYR A 55 21.62 -10.87 22.53
CA TYR A 55 22.59 -10.06 21.81
C TYR A 55 22.95 -8.75 22.53
N LYS A 56 21.99 -8.13 23.24
CA LYS A 56 22.18 -6.85 23.94
C LYS A 56 22.74 -7.03 25.36
N GLN A 57 22.32 -8.08 26.06
CA GLN A 57 22.57 -8.26 27.50
C GLN A 57 23.63 -9.29 27.82
N GLN A 58 23.90 -10.21 26.93
CA GLN A 58 24.89 -11.28 27.13
C GLN A 58 26.06 -11.14 26.16
N SER A 59 25.96 -11.81 24.99
CA SER A 59 26.97 -11.70 23.94
C SER A 59 26.39 -12.02 22.55
N ARG A 60 27.17 -11.70 21.52
CA ARG A 60 26.89 -12.11 20.15
C ARG A 60 26.88 -13.65 20.01
N GLU A 61 27.79 -14.31 20.66
CA GLU A 61 27.95 -15.76 20.61
C GLU A 61 26.76 -16.49 21.23
N GLU A 62 26.25 -16.04 22.38
CA GLU A 62 25.04 -16.58 22.99
C GLU A 62 23.80 -16.35 22.12
N ALA A 63 23.65 -15.15 21.53
CA ALA A 63 22.57 -14.90 20.60
C ALA A 63 22.60 -15.83 19.37
N ILE A 64 23.80 -16.18 18.87
CA ILE A 64 23.98 -17.17 17.79
C ILE A 64 23.53 -18.54 18.22
N LYS A 65 23.93 -19.01 19.44
CA LYS A 65 23.53 -20.33 19.97
C LYS A 65 22.01 -20.44 20.06
N PHE A 66 21.33 -19.44 20.66
CA PHE A 66 19.86 -19.40 20.66
C PHE A 66 19.28 -19.42 19.26
N GLY A 67 19.90 -18.70 18.32
CA GLY A 67 19.47 -18.71 16.90
C GLY A 67 19.60 -20.10 16.29
N LEU A 68 20.64 -20.86 16.58
CA LEU A 68 20.84 -22.23 16.10
C LEU A 68 19.84 -23.19 16.71
N ASP A 69 19.51 -23.06 18.00
CA ASP A 69 18.49 -23.88 18.68
C ASP A 69 17.12 -23.78 18.01
N PHE A 70 16.75 -22.59 17.49
CA PHE A 70 15.49 -22.39 16.78
C PHE A 70 15.59 -22.72 15.28
N PHE A 71 16.72 -22.41 14.63
CA PHE A 71 16.90 -22.62 13.21
C PHE A 71 17.05 -24.10 12.83
N GLY A 72 17.88 -24.85 13.57
CA GLY A 72 18.19 -26.25 13.25
C GLY A 72 16.95 -27.13 13.07
N PRO A 73 16.04 -27.22 14.04
CA PRO A 73 14.83 -28.02 13.93
C PRO A 73 13.90 -27.60 12.78
N ASN A 74 13.96 -26.32 12.34
CA ASN A 74 13.06 -25.77 11.36
C ASN A 74 13.60 -25.74 9.92
N MET A 75 14.85 -26.15 9.69
CA MET A 75 15.49 -26.09 8.37
C MET A 75 14.66 -26.78 7.27
N ARG A 76 14.21 -28.02 7.52
CA ARG A 76 13.39 -28.78 6.58
C ARG A 76 12.09 -28.06 6.26
N THR A 77 11.38 -27.60 7.26
CA THR A 77 10.12 -26.86 7.10
C THR A 77 10.30 -25.58 6.31
N LEU A 78 11.42 -24.86 6.48
CA LEU A 78 11.74 -23.68 5.70
C LEU A 78 11.88 -24.01 4.21
N VAL A 79 12.60 -25.08 3.86
CA VAL A 79 12.75 -25.52 2.47
C VAL A 79 11.40 -25.91 1.88
N GLU A 80 10.62 -26.75 2.56
CA GLU A 80 9.28 -27.18 2.12
C GLU A 80 8.31 -25.99 1.93
N ASN A 81 8.44 -24.95 2.76
CA ASN A 81 7.66 -23.70 2.58
C ASN A 81 8.06 -22.98 1.30
N VAL A 82 9.36 -22.88 1.01
CA VAL A 82 9.86 -22.23 -0.21
C VAL A 82 9.43 -23.01 -1.44
N GLU A 83 9.50 -24.32 -1.44
CA GLU A 83 9.01 -25.16 -2.56
C GLU A 83 7.53 -24.88 -2.86
N ARG A 84 6.68 -24.82 -1.80
CA ARG A 84 5.25 -24.50 -1.96
C ARG A 84 5.03 -23.10 -2.52
N ILE A 85 5.79 -22.10 -2.05
CA ILE A 85 5.69 -20.73 -2.55
C ILE A 85 6.12 -20.67 -4.03
N VAL A 86 7.24 -21.32 -4.37
CA VAL A 86 7.75 -21.33 -5.76
C VAL A 86 6.78 -22.04 -6.71
N ALA A 87 6.22 -23.18 -6.32
CA ALA A 87 5.23 -23.91 -7.11
C ALA A 87 3.99 -23.02 -7.40
N GLY A 88 3.50 -22.31 -6.38
CA GLY A 88 2.38 -21.39 -6.56
C GLY A 88 2.72 -20.08 -7.27
N TYR A 89 3.97 -19.65 -7.29
CA TYR A 89 4.44 -18.44 -7.96
C TYR A 89 4.44 -18.60 -9.49
N GLY A 90 4.66 -19.85 -10.00
CA GLY A 90 4.65 -20.16 -11.44
C GLY A 90 3.26 -20.18 -12.08
N GLU A 91 2.19 -20.32 -11.29
CA GLU A 91 0.81 -20.47 -11.81
C GLU A 91 0.02 -19.14 -11.93
N GLY A 92 0.63 -18.00 -11.67
CA GLY A 92 0.02 -16.68 -11.85
C GLY A 92 0.10 -15.75 -10.66
N VAL A 93 0.84 -14.69 -10.84
CA VAL A 93 1.16 -13.65 -9.83
C VAL A 93 -0.08 -12.93 -9.26
N SER A 94 -1.23 -12.97 -9.95
CA SER A 94 -2.43 -12.24 -9.53
C SER A 94 -3.36 -13.01 -8.57
N SER A 95 -3.38 -14.33 -8.59
CA SER A 95 -4.32 -15.10 -7.75
C SER A 95 -3.79 -15.49 -6.37
N LEU A 96 -2.48 -15.53 -6.17
CA LEU A 96 -1.87 -15.87 -4.88
C LEU A 96 -1.79 -14.71 -3.90
N ARG A 97 -1.79 -13.46 -4.35
CA ARG A 97 -1.80 -12.27 -3.47
C ARG A 97 -2.98 -12.25 -2.49
N LEU A 98 -4.09 -12.89 -2.83
CA LEU A 98 -5.31 -12.93 -2.01
C LEU A 98 -5.37 -14.10 -1.02
N ARG A 99 -4.49 -15.12 -1.12
CA ARG A 99 -4.57 -16.33 -0.27
C ARG A 99 -3.63 -16.35 0.93
N VAL A 100 -2.57 -15.54 0.94
CA VAL A 100 -1.56 -15.56 2.02
C VAL A 100 -1.93 -14.68 3.21
N THR A 101 -2.88 -13.75 3.06
CA THR A 101 -3.39 -12.93 4.16
C THR A 101 -4.27 -13.70 5.16
N GLY A 102 -4.56 -14.99 4.94
CA GLY A 102 -5.42 -15.85 5.76
C GLY A 102 -4.70 -16.91 6.60
N LEU A 103 -3.36 -16.95 6.64
CA LEU A 103 -2.60 -17.95 7.41
C LEU A 103 -2.30 -17.53 8.85
N ASP A 104 -3.31 -16.96 9.52
CA ASP A 104 -3.23 -16.67 10.96
C ASP A 104 -3.59 -17.89 11.84
N ASN A 105 -3.32 -19.11 11.45
CA ASN A 105 -3.20 -20.25 12.40
C ASN A 105 -3.06 -21.61 11.68
N PRO A 106 -1.88 -22.23 11.63
CA PRO A 106 -1.72 -23.55 11.04
C PRO A 106 -2.41 -24.66 11.83
N LYS A 107 -2.87 -24.41 13.06
CA LYS A 107 -3.57 -25.41 13.91
C LYS A 107 -5.09 -25.52 13.68
N LYS A 108 -5.74 -24.55 13.03
CA LYS A 108 -7.20 -24.60 12.78
C LYS A 108 -7.63 -25.32 11.49
N ASN A 109 -6.72 -25.48 10.53
CA ASN A 109 -7.09 -26.08 9.24
C ASN A 109 -7.03 -27.61 9.19
N ILE A 110 -6.45 -28.27 10.19
CA ILE A 110 -6.38 -29.76 10.22
C ILE A 110 -7.71 -30.41 10.64
N SER A 111 -8.55 -29.71 11.41
CA SER A 111 -9.82 -30.26 11.87
C SER A 111 -10.96 -30.22 10.83
N THR A 112 -10.88 -29.33 9.86
CA THR A 112 -11.93 -29.18 8.83
C THR A 112 -11.76 -30.17 7.67
N ILE A 113 -10.56 -30.69 7.45
CA ILE A 113 -10.28 -31.66 6.39
C ILE A 113 -10.77 -33.08 6.74
N LYS A 114 -11.02 -33.38 8.02
CA LYS A 114 -11.48 -34.71 8.47
C LYS A 114 -12.98 -34.97 8.35
N LYS A 115 -13.80 -34.00 7.98
CA LYS A 115 -15.26 -34.17 7.90
C LYS A 115 -15.85 -34.32 6.51
N ASN A 116 -15.09 -34.14 5.43
CA ASN A 116 -15.58 -34.39 4.07
C ASN A 116 -14.90 -35.60 3.44
N LYS A 117 -15.29 -36.79 3.89
CA LYS A 117 -14.92 -38.09 3.32
C LYS A 117 -15.87 -38.51 2.17
N ALA A 118 -16.17 -37.60 1.26
CA ALA A 118 -16.83 -38.00 0.00
C ALA A 118 -16.39 -37.00 -1.07
N VAL A 119 -15.65 -37.50 -2.03
CA VAL A 119 -15.02 -36.88 -3.22
C VAL A 119 -13.52 -36.59 -3.03
N VAL A 120 -12.73 -37.65 -2.93
CA VAL A 120 -11.33 -37.68 -3.38
C VAL A 120 -11.15 -38.98 -4.15
N LYS A 121 -11.64 -39.03 -5.37
CA LYS A 121 -11.06 -39.87 -6.42
C LYS A 121 -10.37 -38.88 -7.37
N ASP A 122 -9.11 -39.20 -7.67
CA ASP A 122 -8.17 -38.45 -8.53
C ASP A 122 -7.37 -37.33 -7.82
N VAL A 123 -6.62 -37.72 -6.81
CA VAL A 123 -5.33 -37.07 -6.53
C VAL A 123 -4.35 -37.66 -7.54
N GLN A 124 -4.20 -37.02 -8.69
CA GLN A 124 -3.01 -37.23 -9.51
C GLN A 124 -1.82 -36.78 -8.64
N VAL A 125 -0.96 -37.76 -8.32
CA VAL A 125 0.37 -37.50 -7.78
C VAL A 125 1.06 -36.66 -8.85
N PHE A 126 1.21 -35.37 -8.58
CA PHE A 126 1.91 -34.44 -9.45
C PHE A 126 3.38 -34.83 -9.43
N ASN A 127 3.79 -35.56 -10.44
CA ASN A 127 5.19 -35.84 -10.71
C ASN A 127 5.74 -34.53 -11.31
N PRO A 128 6.62 -33.77 -10.65
CA PRO A 128 7.13 -32.52 -11.22
C PRO A 128 7.95 -32.93 -12.45
N GLN A 129 7.44 -32.63 -13.63
CA GLN A 129 8.28 -32.66 -14.83
C GLN A 129 9.42 -31.67 -14.64
N PRO A 130 10.66 -31.97 -15.04
CA PRO A 130 11.77 -31.05 -14.97
C PRO A 130 11.53 -29.93 -15.97
N ALA A 131 10.88 -28.87 -15.51
CA ALA A 131 10.74 -27.63 -16.25
C ALA A 131 12.04 -26.85 -16.10
N THR A 132 12.71 -26.61 -17.20
CA THR A 132 13.88 -25.75 -17.42
C THR A 132 15.16 -26.11 -16.67
N SER A 133 16.26 -26.16 -17.39
CA SER A 133 17.61 -26.57 -16.96
C SER A 133 18.30 -25.61 -15.97
N GLN A 134 17.60 -24.65 -15.40
CA GLN A 134 18.17 -23.72 -14.41
C GLN A 134 17.37 -23.71 -13.12
N PRO A 135 18.06 -23.73 -11.95
CA PRO A 135 17.40 -23.68 -10.65
C PRO A 135 16.64 -22.36 -10.49
N PRO A 136 15.46 -22.37 -9.81
CA PRO A 136 14.70 -21.15 -9.54
C PRO A 136 15.57 -20.14 -8.78
N THR A 137 15.49 -18.89 -9.22
CA THR A 137 16.23 -17.78 -8.59
C THR A 137 15.35 -17.09 -7.57
N ILE A 138 15.88 -16.85 -6.36
CA ILE A 138 15.15 -16.29 -5.21
C ILE A 138 15.95 -15.12 -4.63
N LEU A 139 15.24 -14.08 -4.27
CA LEU A 139 15.78 -12.92 -3.55
C LEU A 139 15.44 -13.03 -2.07
N VAL A 140 16.43 -12.86 -1.20
CA VAL A 140 16.27 -12.98 0.25
C VAL A 140 16.79 -11.74 0.95
N HIS A 141 16.04 -11.23 1.91
CA HIS A 141 16.52 -10.16 2.78
C HIS A 141 16.08 -10.32 4.23
N CYS A 142 16.82 -9.69 5.12
CA CYS A 142 16.43 -9.48 6.51
C CYS A 142 16.56 -7.99 6.85
N TRP A 143 16.60 -7.61 8.14
CA TRP A 143 16.68 -6.20 8.55
C TRP A 143 17.93 -5.46 8.04
N ARG A 144 19.12 -6.09 8.12
CA ARG A 144 20.42 -5.46 7.75
C ARG A 144 21.23 -6.26 6.73
N GLY A 145 20.67 -7.28 6.09
CA GLY A 145 21.43 -8.14 5.18
C GLY A 145 22.54 -8.93 5.89
N GLY A 146 22.33 -9.28 7.15
CA GLY A 146 23.30 -9.98 8.01
C GLY A 146 22.99 -11.47 8.18
N MET A 147 23.24 -12.01 9.39
CA MET A 147 23.21 -13.44 9.70
C MET A 147 21.88 -14.13 9.34
N ARG A 148 20.71 -13.51 9.58
CA ARG A 148 19.41 -14.12 9.29
C ARG A 148 19.24 -14.45 7.81
N SER A 149 19.43 -13.46 6.92
CA SER A 149 19.34 -13.69 5.48
C SER A 149 20.45 -14.57 4.94
N ALA A 150 21.66 -14.51 5.54
CA ALA A 150 22.77 -15.37 5.16
C ALA A 150 22.50 -16.85 5.50
N ALA A 151 21.92 -17.15 6.66
CA ALA A 151 21.59 -18.52 7.08
C ALA A 151 20.52 -19.15 6.17
N VAL A 152 19.44 -18.38 5.87
CA VAL A 152 18.39 -18.87 4.97
C VAL A 152 18.93 -19.02 3.56
N ALA A 153 19.71 -18.05 3.06
CA ALA A 153 20.29 -18.10 1.74
C ALA A 153 21.25 -19.28 1.56
N TRP A 154 22.07 -19.56 2.60
CA TRP A 154 22.93 -20.75 2.63
C TRP A 154 22.11 -22.05 2.56
N LEU A 155 21.04 -22.16 3.33
CA LEU A 155 20.19 -23.35 3.34
C LEU A 155 19.53 -23.58 1.98
N LEU A 156 19.00 -22.52 1.36
CA LEU A 156 18.35 -22.59 0.06
C LEU A 156 19.34 -22.86 -1.09
N ASP A 157 20.55 -22.28 -1.03
CA ASP A 157 21.62 -22.57 -1.99
C ASP A 157 22.10 -24.05 -1.86
N LEU A 158 22.23 -24.55 -0.63
CA LEU A 158 22.54 -25.97 -0.39
C LEU A 158 21.48 -26.92 -0.99
N TYR A 159 20.21 -26.51 -0.93
CA TYR A 159 19.10 -27.29 -1.49
C TYR A 159 19.02 -27.21 -3.02
N GLY A 160 19.68 -26.24 -3.65
CA GLY A 160 19.79 -26.11 -5.10
C GLY A 160 19.11 -24.89 -5.71
N PHE A 161 18.60 -23.94 -4.89
CA PHE A 161 18.11 -22.67 -5.39
C PHE A 161 19.27 -21.71 -5.70
N LYS A 162 19.10 -20.87 -6.72
CA LYS A 162 20.01 -19.73 -6.93
C LYS A 162 19.55 -18.55 -6.07
N VAL A 163 20.38 -18.09 -5.13
CA VAL A 163 19.96 -17.11 -4.13
C VAL A 163 20.78 -15.83 -4.22
N TYR A 164 20.08 -14.70 -4.22
CA TYR A 164 20.68 -13.37 -4.04
C TYR A 164 20.21 -12.75 -2.74
N THR A 165 21.09 -12.04 -2.03
CA THR A 165 20.77 -11.32 -0.81
C THR A 165 20.97 -9.83 -0.96
N LEU A 166 20.06 -9.04 -0.37
CA LEU A 166 20.11 -7.58 -0.38
C LEU A 166 21.21 -7.07 0.57
N ILE A 167 22.19 -6.35 0.04
CA ILE A 167 23.19 -5.62 0.83
C ILE A 167 22.49 -4.59 1.70
N GLY A 168 22.79 -4.57 3.00
CA GLY A 168 22.16 -3.68 3.97
C GLY A 168 20.70 -4.04 4.32
N GLY A 169 20.08 -5.02 3.62
CA GLY A 169 18.74 -5.54 3.87
C GLY A 169 17.64 -4.50 3.80
N TYR A 170 16.55 -4.74 4.54
CA TYR A 170 15.39 -3.84 4.57
C TYR A 170 15.77 -2.39 4.96
N LYS A 171 16.79 -2.20 5.80
CA LYS A 171 17.27 -0.85 6.14
C LYS A 171 17.80 -0.11 4.92
N ALA A 172 18.53 -0.77 4.03
CA ALA A 172 19.00 -0.15 2.78
C ALA A 172 17.83 0.19 1.86
N TYR A 173 16.85 -0.73 1.73
CA TYR A 173 15.61 -0.46 1.01
C TYR A 173 14.88 0.78 1.57
N ARG A 174 14.76 0.91 2.90
CA ARG A 174 14.11 2.09 3.51
C ARG A 174 14.82 3.39 3.21
N ASN A 175 16.14 3.41 3.23
CA ASN A 175 16.90 4.60 2.82
C ASN A 175 16.61 4.94 1.36
N TRP A 176 16.67 3.96 0.47
CA TRP A 176 16.29 4.12 -0.94
C TRP A 176 14.85 4.65 -1.10
N ALA A 177 13.88 4.13 -0.35
CA ALA A 177 12.49 4.57 -0.40
C ALA A 177 12.34 6.05 0.00
N LEU A 178 13.02 6.47 1.07
CA LEU A 178 13.00 7.87 1.51
C LEU A 178 13.67 8.81 0.50
N GLU A 179 14.71 8.37 -0.20
CA GLU A 179 15.38 9.13 -1.25
C GLU A 179 14.47 9.40 -2.45
N GLN A 180 13.46 8.52 -2.72
CA GLN A 180 12.51 8.78 -3.80
C GLN A 180 11.73 10.09 -3.57
N PHE A 181 11.43 10.45 -2.32
CA PHE A 181 10.63 11.64 -2.00
C PHE A 181 11.39 12.96 -2.15
N ALA A 182 12.71 12.90 -2.25
CA ALA A 182 13.56 14.07 -2.48
C ALA A 182 13.84 14.34 -3.98
N LYS A 183 13.36 13.49 -4.87
CA LYS A 183 13.51 13.66 -6.32
C LYS A 183 12.52 14.70 -6.86
N GLU A 184 12.88 15.30 -7.96
CA GLU A 184 11.97 16.16 -8.72
C GLU A 184 11.05 15.33 -9.61
N TYR A 185 9.77 15.74 -9.67
CA TYR A 185 8.73 15.10 -10.47
C TYR A 185 7.93 16.16 -11.24
N ASN A 186 7.56 15.86 -12.46
CA ASN A 186 6.64 16.70 -13.24
C ASN A 186 5.19 16.35 -12.89
N PHE A 187 4.73 16.87 -11.75
CA PHE A 187 3.39 16.62 -11.26
C PHE A 187 2.32 17.47 -11.93
N ARG A 188 1.13 16.91 -12.09
CA ARG A 188 -0.13 17.56 -12.43
C ARG A 188 -1.16 17.15 -11.39
N ILE A 189 -1.73 18.12 -10.71
CA ILE A 189 -2.66 17.86 -9.59
C ILE A 189 -4.09 17.93 -10.12
N ILE A 190 -4.86 16.85 -9.89
CA ILE A 190 -6.30 16.83 -10.13
C ILE A 190 -6.98 17.38 -8.89
N GLY A 191 -7.43 18.64 -8.99
CA GLY A 191 -8.17 19.34 -7.95
C GLY A 191 -9.68 19.24 -8.16
N GLY A 192 -10.40 19.58 -7.11
CA GLY A 192 -11.87 19.63 -7.11
C GLY A 192 -12.40 19.43 -5.70
N TYR A 193 -13.53 20.01 -5.41
CA TYR A 193 -14.19 19.86 -4.11
C TYR A 193 -14.51 18.41 -3.78
N THR A 194 -14.83 18.14 -2.52
CA THR A 194 -15.32 16.82 -2.10
C THR A 194 -16.54 16.41 -2.94
N GLY A 195 -16.53 15.17 -3.40
CA GLY A 195 -17.59 14.65 -4.28
C GLY A 195 -17.44 14.98 -5.78
N SER A 196 -16.33 15.57 -6.22
CA SER A 196 -16.10 15.85 -7.65
C SER A 196 -15.57 14.66 -8.46
N GLY A 197 -15.41 13.48 -7.86
CA GLY A 197 -14.95 12.28 -8.58
C GLY A 197 -13.47 12.28 -8.96
N LYS A 198 -12.59 12.97 -8.22
CA LYS A 198 -11.14 13.07 -8.50
C LYS A 198 -10.47 11.72 -8.74
N THR A 199 -10.73 10.76 -7.86
CA THR A 199 -10.14 9.42 -7.94
C THR A 199 -10.62 8.67 -9.19
N LEU A 200 -11.90 8.84 -9.59
CA LEU A 200 -12.41 8.27 -10.85
C LEU A 200 -11.70 8.89 -12.08
N LEU A 201 -11.47 10.20 -12.06
CA LEU A 201 -10.74 10.91 -13.12
C LEU A 201 -9.29 10.42 -13.19
N LEU A 202 -8.64 10.23 -12.05
CA LEU A 202 -7.28 9.74 -11.98
C LEU A 202 -7.15 8.33 -12.59
N HIS A 203 -8.05 7.41 -12.21
CA HIS A 203 -8.04 6.05 -12.79
C HIS A 203 -8.43 6.01 -14.27
N ALA A 204 -9.22 6.96 -14.74
CA ALA A 204 -9.51 7.03 -16.15
C ALA A 204 -8.31 7.55 -16.95
N LEU A 205 -7.54 8.49 -16.42
CA LEU A 205 -6.23 8.87 -16.99
C LEU A 205 -5.27 7.68 -17.06
N GLU A 206 -5.25 6.82 -16.04
CA GLU A 206 -4.44 5.60 -16.03
C GLU A 206 -4.83 4.64 -17.16
N LYS A 207 -6.13 4.45 -17.42
CA LYS A 207 -6.63 3.63 -18.54
C LYS A 207 -6.19 4.16 -19.91
N GLU A 208 -5.89 5.44 -20.01
CA GLU A 208 -5.34 6.08 -21.19
C GLU A 208 -3.80 6.10 -21.22
N ASN A 209 -3.16 5.25 -20.42
CA ASN A 209 -1.70 5.10 -20.30
C ASN A 209 -0.96 6.32 -19.73
N ASN A 210 -1.66 7.20 -18.98
CA ASN A 210 -0.98 8.24 -18.23
C ASN A 210 -0.40 7.67 -16.94
N ALA A 211 0.73 8.22 -16.50
CA ALA A 211 1.31 7.88 -15.22
C ALA A 211 0.52 8.54 -14.09
N ILE A 212 0.06 7.75 -13.13
CA ILE A 212 -0.70 8.24 -11.98
C ILE A 212 -0.11 7.77 -10.65
N VAL A 213 -0.39 8.53 -9.59
CA VAL A 213 -0.20 8.11 -8.20
C VAL A 213 -1.51 8.33 -7.45
N ASP A 214 -2.20 7.25 -7.12
CA ASP A 214 -3.43 7.24 -6.31
C ASP A 214 -3.06 7.25 -4.83
N LEU A 215 -2.98 8.45 -4.25
CA LEU A 215 -2.60 8.64 -2.84
C LEU A 215 -3.68 8.12 -1.89
N GLU A 216 -4.95 8.30 -2.21
CA GLU A 216 -6.09 7.82 -1.42
C GLU A 216 -6.14 6.29 -1.44
N GLY A 217 -5.92 5.65 -2.58
CA GLY A 217 -5.86 4.21 -2.71
C GLY A 217 -4.69 3.61 -1.95
N LEU A 218 -3.47 4.18 -2.06
CA LEU A 218 -2.31 3.74 -1.29
C LEU A 218 -2.50 3.92 0.23
N ALA A 219 -3.24 4.95 0.64
CA ALA A 219 -3.55 5.21 2.04
C ALA A 219 -4.75 4.41 2.56
N HIS A 220 -5.51 3.72 1.73
CA HIS A 220 -6.81 3.11 2.04
C HIS A 220 -7.78 4.11 2.68
N HIS A 221 -7.81 5.37 2.17
CA HIS A 221 -8.59 6.43 2.80
C HIS A 221 -8.85 7.60 1.84
N LYS A 222 -10.12 7.96 1.63
CA LYS A 222 -10.56 9.02 0.71
C LYS A 222 -10.50 10.43 1.31
N GLY A 223 -9.43 10.81 1.99
CA GLY A 223 -9.15 12.16 2.47
C GLY A 223 -10.13 12.73 3.51
N SER A 224 -11.44 12.53 3.38
CA SER A 224 -12.49 13.10 4.25
C SER A 224 -12.71 12.32 5.53
N ALA A 225 -13.56 12.81 6.47
CA ALA A 225 -13.98 12.04 7.65
C ALA A 225 -14.71 10.73 7.29
N LEU A 226 -15.36 10.70 6.14
CA LEU A 226 -16.02 9.51 5.58
C LEU A 226 -15.05 8.58 4.86
N GLY A 227 -13.83 9.02 4.62
CA GLY A 227 -12.85 8.38 3.73
C GLY A 227 -12.40 6.97 4.14
N ALA A 228 -12.58 6.58 5.41
CA ALA A 228 -12.31 5.23 5.87
C ALA A 228 -13.45 4.23 5.55
N LEU A 229 -14.63 4.73 5.16
CA LEU A 229 -15.80 3.87 4.92
C LEU A 229 -15.62 3.06 3.64
N GLY A 230 -15.88 1.76 3.75
CA GLY A 230 -15.71 0.84 2.61
C GLY A 230 -14.27 0.45 2.29
N ASN A 231 -13.28 1.05 2.96
CA ASN A 231 -11.87 0.76 2.74
C ASN A 231 -11.30 -0.22 3.79
N PRO A 232 -10.25 -0.99 3.45
CA PRO A 232 -9.47 -1.74 4.41
C PRO A 232 -8.84 -0.80 5.47
N PRO A 233 -8.36 -1.33 6.61
CA PRO A 233 -7.57 -0.54 7.54
C PRO A 233 -6.38 0.15 6.86
N GLN A 234 -6.08 1.38 7.27
CA GLN A 234 -4.91 2.09 6.78
C GLN A 234 -3.63 1.30 7.07
N PRO A 235 -2.65 1.28 6.15
CA PRO A 235 -1.34 0.72 6.44
C PRO A 235 -0.64 1.54 7.53
N THR A 236 0.50 1.04 8.02
CA THR A 236 1.39 1.88 8.82
C THR A 236 1.98 3.02 7.97
N GLN A 237 2.45 4.07 8.62
CA GLN A 237 3.14 5.18 7.91
C GLN A 237 4.31 4.65 7.06
N GLU A 238 5.12 3.75 7.62
CA GLU A 238 6.27 3.17 6.93
C GLU A 238 5.85 2.31 5.73
N MET A 239 4.75 1.55 5.84
CA MET A 239 4.24 0.75 4.71
C MET A 239 3.66 1.64 3.61
N PHE A 240 2.91 2.69 3.96
CA PHE A 240 2.42 3.68 3.00
C PHE A 240 3.58 4.33 2.22
N GLU A 241 4.63 4.73 2.92
CA GLU A 241 5.83 5.29 2.28
C GLU A 241 6.52 4.27 1.36
N ASN A 242 6.59 2.99 1.75
CA ASN A 242 7.14 1.93 0.90
C ASN A 242 6.35 1.77 -0.40
N LEU A 243 5.02 1.71 -0.30
CA LEU A 243 4.12 1.61 -1.45
C LEU A 243 4.24 2.83 -2.37
N LEU A 244 4.28 4.02 -1.78
CA LEU A 244 4.41 5.27 -2.52
C LEU A 244 5.76 5.37 -3.24
N ALA A 245 6.85 5.00 -2.57
CA ALA A 245 8.19 4.97 -3.16
C ALA A 245 8.28 3.97 -4.32
N GLU A 246 7.69 2.77 -4.18
CA GLU A 246 7.62 1.79 -5.26
C GLU A 246 6.85 2.34 -6.46
N LYS A 247 5.66 2.92 -6.23
CA LYS A 247 4.85 3.50 -7.31
C LYS A 247 5.63 4.60 -8.04
N LEU A 248 6.26 5.53 -7.33
CA LEU A 248 7.10 6.57 -7.93
C LEU A 248 8.28 6.01 -8.71
N SER A 249 8.92 4.96 -8.21
CA SER A 249 10.08 4.34 -8.87
C SER A 249 9.73 3.56 -10.14
N THR A 250 8.48 3.10 -10.28
CA THR A 250 8.02 2.40 -11.50
C THR A 250 7.69 3.35 -12.64
N ILE A 251 7.46 4.62 -12.32
CA ILE A 251 7.19 5.66 -13.31
C ILE A 251 8.52 6.09 -13.94
N ASN A 252 8.55 6.16 -15.26
CA ASN A 252 9.75 6.57 -15.97
C ASN A 252 10.10 8.03 -15.64
N HIS A 253 11.20 8.24 -14.93
CA HIS A 253 11.65 9.53 -14.42
C HIS A 253 12.31 10.42 -15.49
N GLN A 254 11.90 10.30 -16.74
CA GLN A 254 12.31 11.30 -17.72
C GLN A 254 11.63 12.64 -17.39
N PRO A 255 12.31 13.78 -17.53
CA PRO A 255 11.72 15.10 -17.23
C PRO A 255 10.42 15.38 -17.99
N SER A 256 10.20 14.71 -19.11
CA SER A 256 8.98 14.79 -19.92
C SER A 256 7.80 13.99 -19.39
N THR A 257 8.02 13.05 -18.45
CA THR A 257 6.92 12.21 -17.94
C THR A 257 6.05 13.01 -16.98
N THR A 258 4.82 13.28 -17.39
CA THR A 258 3.81 13.88 -16.52
C THR A 258 3.19 12.84 -15.61
N ILE A 259 3.10 13.13 -14.32
CA ILE A 259 2.51 12.26 -13.29
C ILE A 259 1.29 12.96 -12.69
N TYR A 260 0.14 12.33 -12.79
CA TYR A 260 -1.11 12.85 -12.22
C TYR A 260 -1.34 12.29 -10.82
N LEU A 261 -1.81 13.13 -9.89
CA LEU A 261 -2.25 12.74 -8.54
C LEU A 261 -3.35 13.67 -8.03
N GLU A 262 -4.08 13.24 -7.00
CA GLU A 262 -5.14 14.03 -6.39
C GLU A 262 -4.59 15.19 -5.57
N ASP A 263 -5.36 16.27 -5.50
CA ASP A 263 -5.09 17.37 -4.58
C ASP A 263 -5.46 16.97 -3.15
N GLU A 264 -4.45 16.49 -2.43
CA GLU A 264 -4.61 16.07 -1.05
C GLU A 264 -3.91 17.00 -0.07
N SER A 265 -4.46 17.05 1.15
CA SER A 265 -3.75 17.65 2.27
C SER A 265 -2.51 16.81 2.62
N GLN A 266 -1.55 17.39 3.34
CA GLN A 266 -0.39 16.61 3.81
C GLN A 266 -0.80 15.36 4.60
N ARG A 267 -1.99 15.39 5.24
CA ARG A 267 -2.51 14.29 6.05
C ARG A 267 -3.72 13.63 5.39
N ILE A 268 -3.61 12.32 5.15
CA ILE A 268 -4.67 11.44 4.64
C ILE A 268 -5.06 10.45 5.74
N GLY A 269 -6.17 10.72 6.42
CA GLY A 269 -6.56 9.95 7.62
C GLY A 269 -5.51 10.07 8.73
N ASN A 270 -4.84 8.96 9.07
CA ASN A 270 -3.75 8.91 10.05
C ASN A 270 -2.35 9.00 9.44
N LEU A 271 -2.25 8.97 8.11
CA LEU A 271 -0.98 8.97 7.39
C LEU A 271 -0.59 10.36 6.93
N GLN A 272 0.70 10.54 6.70
CA GLN A 272 1.25 11.80 6.20
C GLN A 272 2.00 11.55 4.89
N ILE A 273 1.73 12.40 3.90
CA ILE A 273 2.55 12.45 2.69
C ILE A 273 3.94 12.98 3.11
N PRO A 274 5.04 12.33 2.70
CA PRO A 274 6.39 12.81 2.99
C PRO A 274 6.54 14.29 2.62
N ILE A 275 7.10 15.08 3.54
CA ILE A 275 7.05 16.55 3.46
C ILE A 275 7.69 17.10 2.18
N GLN A 276 8.81 16.50 1.72
CA GLN A 276 9.48 16.92 0.48
C GLN A 276 8.59 16.70 -0.73
N LEU A 277 7.95 15.54 -0.83
CA LEU A 277 7.02 15.21 -1.90
C LEU A 277 5.80 16.14 -1.88
N TRP A 278 5.25 16.40 -0.69
CA TRP A 278 4.13 17.32 -0.55
C TRP A 278 4.46 18.73 -1.00
N TYR A 279 5.68 19.24 -0.72
CA TYR A 279 6.13 20.52 -1.25
C TYR A 279 6.24 20.53 -2.78
N CYS A 280 6.68 19.44 -3.40
CA CYS A 280 6.65 19.29 -4.86
C CYS A 280 5.22 19.35 -5.41
N MET A 281 4.28 18.65 -4.77
CA MET A 281 2.86 18.71 -5.13
C MET A 281 2.29 20.13 -5.02
N ARG A 282 2.68 20.90 -3.98
CA ARG A 282 2.19 22.27 -3.75
C ARG A 282 2.68 23.28 -4.80
N LYS A 283 3.77 23.01 -5.48
CA LYS A 283 4.33 23.83 -6.57
C LYS A 283 3.83 23.41 -7.96
N ALA A 284 3.14 22.30 -8.06
CA ALA A 284 2.66 21.77 -9.33
C ALA A 284 1.36 22.44 -9.79
N PRO A 285 1.12 22.51 -11.12
CA PRO A 285 -0.14 22.98 -11.67
C PRO A 285 -1.33 22.13 -11.18
N VAL A 286 -2.44 22.81 -10.88
CA VAL A 286 -3.69 22.20 -10.40
C VAL A 286 -4.76 22.35 -11.45
N TYR A 287 -5.30 21.26 -11.93
CA TYR A 287 -6.48 21.21 -12.79
C TYR A 287 -7.70 21.04 -11.89
N PHE A 288 -8.30 22.16 -11.52
CA PHE A 288 -9.42 22.19 -10.58
C PHE A 288 -10.73 21.98 -11.33
N VAL A 289 -11.34 20.80 -11.17
CA VAL A 289 -12.63 20.46 -11.77
C VAL A 289 -13.74 21.00 -10.88
N ASP A 290 -14.35 22.12 -11.34
CA ASP A 290 -15.40 22.83 -10.62
C ASP A 290 -16.78 22.30 -11.05
N ILE A 291 -17.38 21.47 -10.18
CA ILE A 291 -18.68 20.85 -10.36
C ILE A 291 -19.69 21.48 -9.41
N PRO A 292 -20.93 21.79 -9.88
CA PRO A 292 -21.97 22.38 -9.04
C PRO A 292 -22.20 21.62 -7.74
N PHE A 293 -22.49 22.36 -6.68
CA PHE A 293 -22.66 21.82 -5.33
C PHE A 293 -23.70 20.68 -5.26
N GLU A 294 -24.88 20.88 -5.87
CA GLU A 294 -25.96 19.89 -5.83
C GLU A 294 -25.58 18.57 -6.52
N GLU A 295 -24.82 18.64 -7.61
CA GLU A 295 -24.34 17.44 -8.32
C GLU A 295 -23.37 16.64 -7.47
N ARG A 296 -22.44 17.31 -6.78
CA ARG A 296 -21.52 16.68 -5.84
C ARG A 296 -22.25 16.09 -4.62
N LEU A 297 -23.31 16.80 -4.16
CA LEU A 297 -24.14 16.34 -3.06
C LEU A 297 -24.92 15.06 -3.44
N ASN A 298 -25.50 15.02 -4.63
CA ASN A 298 -26.18 13.82 -5.15
C ASN A 298 -25.18 12.65 -5.21
N TYR A 299 -24.03 12.86 -5.83
CA TYR A 299 -22.97 11.85 -5.94
C TYR A 299 -22.53 11.31 -4.54
N LEU A 300 -22.29 12.19 -3.57
CA LEU A 300 -21.94 11.78 -2.21
C LEU A 300 -23.06 11.03 -1.51
N THR A 301 -24.31 11.41 -1.76
CA THR A 301 -25.47 10.75 -1.17
C THR A 301 -25.57 9.31 -1.68
N ASP A 302 -25.37 9.10 -2.97
CA ASP A 302 -25.39 7.78 -3.59
C ASP A 302 -24.20 6.91 -3.11
N GLU A 303 -23.00 7.52 -3.02
CA GLU A 303 -21.79 6.82 -2.63
C GLU A 303 -21.78 6.39 -1.15
N TYR A 304 -22.16 7.30 -0.25
CA TYR A 304 -22.05 7.06 1.19
C TYR A 304 -23.37 6.68 1.88
N GLY A 305 -24.52 6.95 1.28
CA GLY A 305 -25.83 6.64 1.85
C GLY A 305 -26.11 5.15 2.04
N ILE A 306 -25.34 4.29 1.38
CA ILE A 306 -25.42 2.83 1.52
C ILE A 306 -24.76 2.30 2.81
N HIS A 307 -23.96 3.13 3.49
CA HIS A 307 -23.25 2.70 4.69
C HIS A 307 -24.15 2.71 5.95
N PRO A 308 -23.89 1.83 6.94
CA PRO A 308 -24.61 1.83 8.20
C PRO A 308 -24.55 3.20 8.89
N LYS A 309 -25.69 3.68 9.38
CA LYS A 309 -25.83 4.97 10.07
C LYS A 309 -24.82 5.15 11.21
N GLU A 310 -24.60 4.10 12.00
CA GLU A 310 -23.63 4.13 13.11
C GLU A 310 -22.22 4.52 12.63
N LYS A 311 -21.79 3.99 11.50
CA LYS A 311 -20.48 4.33 10.91
C LYS A 311 -20.42 5.78 10.44
N LEU A 312 -21.54 6.27 9.86
CA LEU A 312 -21.65 7.68 9.42
C LEU A 312 -21.64 8.63 10.61
N VAL A 313 -22.41 8.33 11.68
CA VAL A 313 -22.41 9.10 12.94
C VAL A 313 -21.00 9.16 13.53
N ASN A 314 -20.31 8.02 13.62
CA ASN A 314 -18.95 7.96 14.14
C ASN A 314 -17.98 8.81 13.30
N ALA A 315 -18.16 8.88 11.97
CA ALA A 315 -17.37 9.73 11.09
C ALA A 315 -17.62 11.22 11.35
N ILE A 316 -18.87 11.64 11.53
CA ILE A 316 -19.25 13.02 11.87
C ILE A 316 -18.65 13.41 13.23
N MET A 317 -18.75 12.55 14.23
CA MET A 317 -18.22 12.79 15.57
C MET A 317 -16.70 13.05 15.58
N ARG A 318 -15.93 12.41 14.65
CA ARG A 318 -14.48 12.66 14.55
C ARG A 318 -14.14 14.10 14.20
N ILE A 319 -15.02 14.81 13.48
CA ILE A 319 -14.78 16.19 13.06
C ILE A 319 -15.56 17.22 13.89
N GLN A 320 -16.30 16.81 14.93
CA GLN A 320 -17.20 17.68 15.72
C GLN A 320 -16.54 18.97 16.21
N LYS A 321 -15.26 18.91 16.63
CA LYS A 321 -14.52 20.10 17.11
C LYS A 321 -14.32 21.15 16.01
N ARG A 322 -14.27 20.75 14.73
CA ARG A 322 -14.06 21.65 13.60
C ARG A 322 -15.36 22.02 12.90
N LEU A 323 -16.33 21.09 12.88
CA LEU A 323 -17.65 21.29 12.32
C LEU A 323 -18.48 22.27 13.19
N GLY A 324 -18.35 22.16 14.52
CA GLY A 324 -19.15 22.89 15.49
C GLY A 324 -20.27 22.03 16.10
N GLY A 325 -20.67 22.37 17.34
CA GLY A 325 -21.63 21.56 18.10
C GLY A 325 -23.01 21.50 17.42
N LEU A 326 -23.53 22.65 16.99
CA LEU A 326 -24.85 22.75 16.36
C LEU A 326 -24.90 21.97 15.02
N GLU A 327 -23.91 22.20 14.17
CA GLU A 327 -23.84 21.53 12.84
C GLU A 327 -23.66 20.02 13.00
N THR A 328 -22.86 19.58 14.00
CA THR A 328 -22.71 18.16 14.33
C THR A 328 -24.03 17.53 14.74
N GLN A 329 -24.78 18.20 15.63
CA GLN A 329 -26.07 17.71 16.10
C GLN A 329 -27.08 17.65 14.95
N ASN A 330 -27.17 18.69 14.13
CA ASN A 330 -28.08 18.74 12.97
C ASN A 330 -27.74 17.63 11.96
N ALA A 331 -26.46 17.47 11.61
CA ALA A 331 -26.04 16.41 10.69
C ALA A 331 -26.39 15.00 11.20
N ILE A 332 -26.22 14.75 12.51
CA ILE A 332 -26.59 13.46 13.12
C ILE A 332 -28.11 13.26 13.14
N ASN A 333 -28.90 14.30 13.50
CA ASN A 333 -30.35 14.21 13.51
C ASN A 333 -30.90 13.87 12.12
N PHE A 334 -30.42 14.53 11.07
CA PHE A 334 -30.81 14.19 9.70
C PHE A 334 -30.47 12.74 9.32
N LEU A 335 -29.33 12.21 9.75
CA LEU A 335 -29.02 10.78 9.53
C LEU A 335 -30.00 9.86 10.26
N LEU A 336 -30.37 10.18 11.50
CA LEU A 336 -31.33 9.38 12.28
C LEU A 336 -32.70 9.37 11.62
N GLU A 337 -33.12 10.49 11.03
CA GLU A 337 -34.37 10.67 10.28
C GLU A 337 -34.33 10.09 8.85
N ASN A 338 -33.26 9.38 8.45
CA ASN A 338 -33.01 8.89 7.07
C ASN A 338 -32.86 10.00 6.01
N ASN A 339 -32.64 11.22 6.41
CA ASN A 339 -32.37 12.33 5.51
C ASN A 339 -30.85 12.49 5.27
N PHE A 340 -30.28 11.52 4.57
CA PHE A 340 -28.84 11.47 4.29
C PHE A 340 -28.37 12.71 3.52
N LYS A 341 -29.19 13.18 2.58
CA LYS A 341 -28.84 14.32 1.71
C LYS A 341 -28.60 15.59 2.54
N GLU A 342 -29.50 15.93 3.48
CA GLU A 342 -29.30 17.12 4.32
C GLU A 342 -28.14 16.97 5.31
N SER A 343 -27.91 15.77 5.83
CA SER A 343 -26.72 15.49 6.62
C SER A 343 -25.43 15.76 5.82
N PHE A 344 -25.34 15.23 4.59
CA PHE A 344 -24.18 15.42 3.75
C PHE A 344 -24.04 16.84 3.22
N ARG A 345 -25.13 17.59 3.07
CA ARG A 345 -25.13 19.02 2.75
C ARG A 345 -24.31 19.82 3.76
N ILE A 346 -24.54 19.59 5.06
CA ILE A 346 -23.79 20.22 6.15
C ILE A 346 -22.31 19.90 6.04
N LEU A 347 -21.99 18.61 5.85
CA LEU A 347 -20.58 18.16 5.73
C LEU A 347 -19.90 18.76 4.50
N LEU A 348 -20.61 18.83 3.37
CA LEU A 348 -20.06 19.32 2.12
C LEU A 348 -19.72 20.81 2.21
N HIS A 349 -20.59 21.65 2.81
CA HIS A 349 -20.26 23.05 3.08
C HIS A 349 -19.02 23.21 3.97
N TYR A 350 -18.91 22.37 4.99
CA TYR A 350 -17.72 22.36 5.84
C TYR A 350 -16.46 22.01 5.04
N TYR A 351 -16.51 20.96 4.20
CA TYR A 351 -15.35 20.56 3.40
C TYR A 351 -14.98 21.59 2.35
N ASP A 352 -15.92 22.17 1.65
CA ASP A 352 -15.68 23.18 0.63
C ASP A 352 -14.95 24.40 1.22
N LYS A 353 -15.37 24.86 2.39
CA LYS A 353 -14.72 25.95 3.11
C LYS A 353 -13.23 25.66 3.39
N TRP A 354 -12.94 24.46 3.91
CA TRP A 354 -11.57 24.10 4.26
C TRP A 354 -10.72 23.78 3.02
N TYR A 355 -11.30 23.15 2.01
CA TYR A 355 -10.63 22.88 0.77
C TYR A 355 -10.24 24.17 0.05
N THR A 356 -11.16 25.13 -0.09
CA THR A 356 -10.88 26.44 -0.67
C THR A 356 -9.73 27.13 0.03
N LYS A 357 -9.76 27.15 1.40
CA LYS A 357 -8.66 27.73 2.17
C LYS A 357 -7.33 27.00 1.89
N GLY A 358 -7.33 25.68 1.80
CA GLY A 358 -6.13 24.87 1.48
C GLY A 358 -5.65 25.11 0.06
N LEU A 359 -6.56 25.17 -0.91
CA LEU A 359 -6.26 25.37 -2.33
C LEU A 359 -5.52 26.68 -2.55
N TYR A 360 -6.06 27.79 -2.05
CA TYR A 360 -5.48 29.12 -2.23
C TYR A 360 -4.36 29.47 -1.26
N ASN A 361 -4.02 28.60 -0.31
CA ASN A 361 -2.83 28.72 0.53
C ASN A 361 -1.54 28.21 -0.17
N ARG A 362 -1.55 28.07 -1.50
CA ARG A 362 -0.35 27.76 -2.29
C ARG A 362 0.39 29.06 -2.63
N GLU A 363 1.70 28.98 -2.65
CA GLU A 363 2.51 30.02 -3.25
C GLU A 363 2.17 30.12 -4.75
N ASN A 364 1.92 31.32 -5.26
CA ASN A 364 1.49 31.57 -6.65
C ASN A 364 0.21 30.83 -7.07
N ALA A 365 -0.76 30.70 -6.18
CA ALA A 365 -2.00 29.95 -6.43
C ALA A 365 -2.70 30.37 -7.72
N GLU A 366 -2.77 31.69 -7.99
CA GLU A 366 -3.43 32.27 -9.18
C GLU A 366 -2.84 31.75 -10.51
N ASN A 367 -1.53 31.47 -10.54
CA ASN A 367 -0.85 30.97 -11.73
C ASN A 367 -0.89 29.44 -11.83
N LEU A 368 -1.02 28.75 -10.70
CA LEU A 368 -1.01 27.29 -10.65
C LEU A 368 -2.39 26.68 -10.86
N ILE A 369 -3.46 27.36 -10.43
CA ILE A 369 -4.82 26.81 -10.48
C ILE A 369 -5.46 27.14 -11.82
N LYS A 370 -5.72 26.08 -12.58
CA LYS A 370 -6.52 26.15 -13.82
C LYS A 370 -7.93 25.65 -13.49
N ASN A 371 -8.90 26.58 -13.50
CA ASN A 371 -10.29 26.24 -13.22
C ASN A 371 -10.94 25.62 -14.46
N ILE A 372 -11.51 24.45 -14.31
CA ILE A 372 -12.18 23.67 -15.36
C ILE A 372 -13.65 23.53 -14.97
N ALA A 373 -14.50 24.35 -15.57
CA ALA A 373 -15.94 24.28 -15.34
C ALA A 373 -16.50 22.96 -15.90
N ALA A 374 -17.15 22.18 -15.05
CA ALA A 374 -17.81 20.93 -15.39
C ALA A 374 -19.24 20.93 -14.86
N THR A 375 -20.16 20.31 -15.58
CA THR A 375 -21.59 20.35 -15.24
C THR A 375 -22.02 19.20 -14.33
N LEU A 376 -21.38 18.04 -14.45
CA LEU A 376 -21.76 16.78 -13.77
C LEU A 376 -20.53 16.04 -13.27
N VAL A 377 -20.73 15.12 -12.33
CA VAL A 377 -19.73 14.11 -11.95
C VAL A 377 -19.71 13.02 -13.04
N ASN A 378 -19.20 13.37 -14.21
CA ASN A 378 -19.08 12.49 -15.36
C ASN A 378 -17.60 12.32 -15.75
N THR A 379 -17.08 11.13 -15.58
CA THR A 379 -15.65 10.86 -15.76
C THR A 379 -15.21 11.08 -17.22
N GLU A 380 -15.97 10.62 -18.19
CA GLU A 380 -15.60 10.71 -19.62
C GLU A 380 -15.57 12.15 -20.11
N GLN A 381 -16.61 12.93 -19.79
CA GLN A 381 -16.68 14.34 -20.17
C GLN A 381 -15.59 15.17 -19.49
N ASN A 382 -15.37 14.92 -18.20
CA ASN A 382 -14.44 15.72 -17.41
C ASN A 382 -12.97 15.43 -17.77
N ILE A 383 -12.64 14.22 -18.24
CA ILE A 383 -11.30 13.90 -18.78
C ILE A 383 -11.03 14.70 -20.04
N GLU A 384 -11.98 14.78 -20.97
CA GLU A 384 -11.80 15.55 -22.19
C GLU A 384 -11.58 17.05 -21.87
N LEU A 385 -12.30 17.59 -20.88
CA LEU A 385 -12.06 18.96 -20.41
C LEU A 385 -10.64 19.15 -19.83
N ILE A 386 -10.14 18.17 -19.07
CA ILE A 386 -8.76 18.20 -18.54
C ILE A 386 -7.75 18.18 -19.69
N LYS A 387 -7.94 17.33 -20.69
CA LYS A 387 -7.04 17.23 -21.85
C LYS A 387 -7.00 18.55 -22.65
N LEU A 388 -8.13 19.15 -22.90
CA LEU A 388 -8.22 20.43 -23.60
C LEU A 388 -7.48 21.56 -22.86
N ASN A 389 -7.35 21.47 -21.54
CA ASN A 389 -6.66 22.47 -20.71
C ASN A 389 -5.20 22.08 -20.38
N ASN A 390 -4.71 20.95 -20.88
CA ASN A 390 -3.38 20.42 -20.61
C ASN A 390 -2.29 20.92 -21.59
N ILE A 391 -2.65 21.85 -22.47
CA ILE A 391 -1.76 22.40 -23.50
C ILE A 391 -0.87 23.51 -22.94
#